data_7eae51f43599cb0ae7f156c13dae8f14
#
_entry.id   7eae51f43599cb0ae7f156c13dae8f14
#
_cell.length_a   1.000
_cell.length_b   1.000
_cell.length_c   1.000
_cell.angle_alpha   90.00
_cell.angle_beta   90.00
_cell.angle_gamma   90.00
#
_symmetry.space_group_name_H-M   'P 1'
#
loop_
_entity.id
_entity.type
_entity.pdbx_description
1 polymer ?
#
loop_
_entity_poly.entity_id
_entity_poly.type
_entity_poly.pdbx_seq_one_letter_code
_entity_poly.pdbx_strand_id
1 'polypeptide(L)'
;MRVDSADLLRERGLRVTAQRLAVLRAVSAEPHVTADAVAETVRAEIGSISLQAVYDVLSALVDVDMVRRIQPAGSPARFEARVGDNHHHVICRICGRMADVDCAVGSAPCLRAADDKGYEIDEAEIVYWGRCPECLSQVRT
;
A
#
# COMPACT_ATOMS: atom_id res chain seq x y z
N MET A 1 14.84 17.25 2.38
CA MET A 1 15.93 16.31 2.67
C MET A 1 15.42 14.88 2.52
N ARG A 2 16.04 14.14 1.64
CA ARG A 2 15.64 12.74 1.46
C ARG A 2 16.12 11.91 2.62
N VAL A 3 15.20 11.24 3.28
CA VAL A 3 15.58 10.29 4.31
C VAL A 3 16.03 9.02 3.60
N ASP A 4 17.23 8.57 3.92
CA ASP A 4 17.78 7.36 3.34
C ASP A 4 16.97 6.13 3.80
N SER A 5 16.64 5.24 2.86
CA SER A 5 15.90 4.02 3.16
C SER A 5 16.61 3.16 4.21
N ALA A 6 17.93 3.10 4.15
CA ALA A 6 18.71 2.36 5.14
C ALA A 6 18.53 2.93 6.55
N ASP A 7 18.52 4.25 6.66
CA ASP A 7 18.31 4.92 7.95
C ASP A 7 16.90 4.66 8.48
N LEU A 8 15.90 4.68 7.61
CA LEU A 8 14.53 4.37 8.00
C LEU A 8 14.41 2.97 8.57
N LEU A 9 15.05 1.98 7.94
CA LEU A 9 15.05 0.61 8.43
C LEU A 9 15.67 0.53 9.83
N ARG A 10 16.81 1.19 10.01
CA ARG A 10 17.51 1.20 11.31
C ARG A 10 16.65 1.84 12.39
N GLU A 11 16.00 2.96 12.08
CA GLU A 11 15.13 3.65 13.05
C GLU A 11 13.97 2.78 13.49
N ARG A 12 13.51 1.89 12.64
CA ARG A 12 12.42 0.97 12.96
C ARG A 12 12.90 -0.35 13.54
N GLY A 13 14.21 -0.46 13.83
CA GLY A 13 14.77 -1.66 14.42
C GLY A 13 14.99 -2.82 13.48
N LEU A 14 14.98 -2.57 12.17
CA LEU A 14 15.20 -3.60 11.18
C LEU A 14 16.63 -3.57 10.66
N ARG A 15 17.20 -4.78 10.47
CA ARG A 15 18.52 -4.91 9.86
C ARG A 15 18.44 -4.46 8.40
N VAL A 16 19.43 -3.70 7.97
CA VAL A 16 19.56 -3.30 6.57
C VAL A 16 20.11 -4.46 5.76
N THR A 17 19.34 -4.91 4.77
CA THR A 17 19.74 -5.96 3.84
C THR A 17 19.45 -5.51 2.42
N ALA A 18 20.14 -6.11 1.45
CA ALA A 18 19.89 -5.81 0.04
C ALA A 18 18.44 -6.10 -0.34
N GLN A 19 17.88 -7.19 0.17
CA GLN A 19 16.48 -7.56 -0.10
C GLN A 19 15.51 -6.52 0.47
N ARG A 20 15.70 -6.11 1.72
CA ARG A 20 14.82 -5.12 2.35
C ARG A 20 14.88 -3.76 1.64
N LEU A 21 16.08 -3.33 1.29
CA LEU A 21 16.25 -2.07 0.55
C LEU A 21 15.57 -2.14 -0.82
N ALA A 22 15.76 -3.23 -1.55
CA ALA A 22 15.17 -3.38 -2.87
C ALA A 22 13.64 -3.43 -2.81
N VAL A 23 13.07 -4.16 -1.84
CA VAL A 23 11.62 -4.23 -1.66
C VAL A 23 11.06 -2.86 -1.28
N LEU A 24 11.70 -2.17 -0.35
CA LEU A 24 11.24 -0.84 0.07
C LEU A 24 11.26 0.15 -1.10
N ARG A 25 12.32 0.13 -1.90
CA ARG A 25 12.39 0.98 -3.11
C ARG A 25 11.28 0.65 -4.10
N ALA A 26 11.01 -0.62 -4.33
CA ALA A 26 9.96 -1.05 -5.26
C ALA A 26 8.58 -0.58 -4.81
N VAL A 27 8.27 -0.70 -3.53
CA VAL A 27 6.98 -0.24 -2.98
C VAL A 27 6.87 1.27 -3.03
N SER A 28 7.98 1.97 -2.77
CA SER A 28 8.00 3.44 -2.76
C SER A 28 7.88 4.03 -4.16
N ALA A 29 8.39 3.32 -5.17
CA ALA A 29 8.39 3.80 -6.55
C ALA A 29 7.03 3.67 -7.22
N GLU A 30 6.23 2.68 -6.83
CA GLU A 30 4.96 2.39 -7.48
C GLU A 30 3.88 2.13 -6.43
N PRO A 31 2.91 3.03 -6.28
CA PRO A 31 1.84 2.85 -5.31
C PRO A 31 0.93 1.69 -5.68
N HIS A 32 0.37 1.05 -4.67
CA HIS A 32 -0.59 -0.07 -4.83
C HIS A 32 0.00 -1.27 -5.59
N VAL A 33 1.27 -1.53 -5.39
CA VAL A 33 1.98 -2.61 -6.06
C VAL A 33 1.63 -3.96 -5.42
N THR A 34 1.52 -5.00 -6.25
CA THR A 34 1.33 -6.36 -5.75
C THR A 34 2.67 -7.00 -5.38
N ALA A 35 2.63 -8.06 -4.58
CA ALA A 35 3.86 -8.78 -4.23
C ALA A 35 4.55 -9.37 -5.46
N ASP A 36 3.78 -9.84 -6.45
CA ASP A 36 4.36 -10.35 -7.69
C ASP A 36 5.12 -9.27 -8.45
N ALA A 37 4.55 -8.07 -8.55
CA ALA A 37 5.22 -6.94 -9.20
C ALA A 37 6.46 -6.51 -8.44
N VAL A 38 6.41 -6.51 -7.11
CA VAL A 38 7.59 -6.23 -6.27
C VAL A 38 8.68 -7.26 -6.58
N ALA A 39 8.32 -8.54 -6.64
CA ALA A 39 9.29 -9.61 -6.92
C ALA A 39 9.99 -9.39 -8.27
N GLU A 40 9.24 -9.02 -9.30
CA GLU A 40 9.81 -8.74 -10.63
C GLU A 40 10.81 -7.59 -10.58
N THR A 41 10.43 -6.49 -9.92
CA THR A 41 11.29 -5.31 -9.80
C THR A 41 12.56 -5.64 -9.02
N VAL A 42 12.43 -6.36 -7.91
CA VAL A 42 13.56 -6.73 -7.07
C VAL A 42 14.51 -7.68 -7.80
N ARG A 43 13.96 -8.64 -8.55
CA ARG A 43 14.79 -9.58 -9.34
C ARG A 43 15.61 -8.85 -10.40
N ALA A 44 15.03 -7.81 -11.01
CA ALA A 44 15.77 -7.00 -11.98
C ALA A 44 16.93 -6.24 -11.32
N GLU A 45 16.80 -5.90 -10.03
CA GLU A 45 17.81 -5.11 -9.31
C GLU A 45 18.89 -5.97 -8.67
N ILE A 46 18.51 -7.04 -7.97
CA ILE A 46 19.45 -7.84 -7.16
C ILE A 46 19.64 -9.28 -7.64
N GLY A 47 18.96 -9.68 -8.69
CA GLY A 47 19.12 -11.00 -9.30
C GLY A 47 18.03 -11.95 -8.89
N SER A 48 18.20 -12.72 -7.83
CA SER A 48 17.20 -13.70 -7.46
C SER A 48 16.64 -13.45 -6.06
N ILE A 49 15.34 -13.67 -5.94
CA ILE A 49 14.64 -13.64 -4.68
C ILE A 49 13.38 -14.50 -4.85
N SER A 50 13.05 -15.29 -3.85
CA SER A 50 11.82 -16.07 -3.90
C SER A 50 10.62 -15.18 -3.58
N LEU A 51 9.45 -15.59 -4.08
CA LEU A 51 8.21 -14.86 -3.75
C LEU A 51 7.95 -14.89 -2.24
N GLN A 52 8.26 -16.02 -1.58
CA GLN A 52 8.11 -16.12 -0.14
C GLN A 52 9.00 -15.11 0.59
N ALA A 53 10.25 -14.94 0.13
CA ALA A 53 11.13 -13.93 0.73
C ALA A 53 10.59 -12.52 0.56
N VAL A 54 9.97 -12.22 -0.60
CA VAL A 54 9.31 -10.93 -0.82
C VAL A 54 8.18 -10.72 0.19
N TYR A 55 7.32 -11.73 0.38
CA TYR A 55 6.25 -11.64 1.38
C TYR A 55 6.79 -11.47 2.79
N ASP A 56 7.87 -12.18 3.13
CA ASP A 56 8.47 -12.06 4.47
C ASP A 56 8.99 -10.63 4.72
N VAL A 57 9.64 -10.04 3.72
CA VAL A 57 10.11 -8.66 3.83
C VAL A 57 8.94 -7.69 3.91
N LEU A 58 7.93 -7.85 3.06
CA LEU A 58 6.74 -6.98 3.09
C LEU A 58 6.05 -7.05 4.45
N SER A 59 5.92 -8.25 5.02
CA SER A 59 5.32 -8.43 6.34
C SER A 59 6.11 -7.72 7.44
N ALA A 60 7.44 -7.81 7.39
CA ALA A 60 8.30 -7.11 8.35
C ALA A 60 8.12 -5.58 8.24
N LEU A 61 8.01 -5.06 7.00
CA LEU A 61 7.80 -3.63 6.78
C LEU A 61 6.42 -3.17 7.24
N VAL A 62 5.41 -4.01 7.07
CA VAL A 62 4.06 -3.72 7.56
C VAL A 62 4.05 -3.69 9.11
N ASP A 63 4.74 -4.64 9.73
CA ASP A 63 4.78 -4.73 11.19
C ASP A 63 5.40 -3.49 11.86
N VAL A 64 6.28 -2.80 11.17
CA VAL A 64 6.90 -1.56 11.68
C VAL A 64 6.30 -0.29 11.08
N ASP A 65 5.14 -0.40 10.45
CA ASP A 65 4.39 0.73 9.88
C ASP A 65 5.13 1.51 8.79
N MET A 66 6.04 0.87 8.08
CA MET A 66 6.70 1.49 6.93
C MET A 66 5.92 1.26 5.63
N VAL A 67 5.11 0.23 5.59
CA VAL A 67 4.32 -0.16 4.43
C VAL A 67 2.93 -0.51 4.90
N ARG A 68 1.94 -0.17 4.11
CA ARG A 68 0.55 -0.54 4.36
C ARG A 68 0.14 -1.63 3.38
N ARG A 69 -0.55 -2.64 3.90
CA ARG A 69 -1.14 -3.71 3.09
C ARG A 69 -2.61 -3.41 2.88
N ILE A 70 -3.05 -3.43 1.63
CA ILE A 70 -4.44 -3.19 1.26
C ILE A 70 -4.93 -4.41 0.49
N GLN A 71 -6.01 -5.01 0.96
CA GLN A 71 -6.57 -6.18 0.27
C GLN A 71 -8.08 -6.04 0.13
N PRO A 72 -8.54 -5.41 -0.96
CA PRO A 72 -9.98 -5.34 -1.22
C PRO A 72 -10.54 -6.72 -1.51
N ALA A 73 -11.81 -6.92 -1.22
CA ALA A 73 -12.47 -8.19 -1.48
C ALA A 73 -12.35 -8.57 -2.96
N GLY A 74 -11.92 -9.81 -3.23
CA GLY A 74 -11.78 -10.31 -4.58
C GLY A 74 -10.55 -9.81 -5.34
N SER A 75 -9.63 -9.13 -4.66
CA SER A 75 -8.41 -8.60 -5.27
C SER A 75 -7.18 -9.15 -4.57
N PRO A 76 -6.03 -9.23 -5.27
CA PRO A 76 -4.79 -9.54 -4.58
C PRO A 76 -4.40 -8.42 -3.62
N ALA A 77 -3.60 -8.76 -2.62
CA ALA A 77 -3.08 -7.78 -1.70
C ALA A 77 -2.17 -6.79 -2.45
N ARG A 78 -2.29 -5.51 -2.09
CA ARG A 78 -1.46 -4.44 -2.62
C ARG A 78 -0.74 -3.77 -1.48
N PHE A 79 0.38 -3.16 -1.80
CA PHE A 79 1.25 -2.56 -0.79
C PHE A 79 1.59 -1.13 -1.18
N GLU A 80 1.71 -0.25 -0.20
CA GLU A 80 2.07 1.14 -0.43
C GLU A 80 2.89 1.68 0.72
N ALA A 81 3.75 2.66 0.42
CA ALA A 81 4.62 3.28 1.42
C ALA A 81 3.97 4.46 2.14
N ARG A 82 2.79 4.91 1.70
CA ARG A 82 2.08 6.01 2.35
C ARG A 82 1.35 5.50 3.57
N VAL A 83 1.97 5.65 4.72
CA VAL A 83 1.36 5.27 6.00
C VAL A 83 1.19 6.52 6.86
N GLY A 84 0.19 6.50 7.73
CA GLY A 84 -0.10 7.63 8.60
C GLY A 84 -0.88 8.77 7.96
N ASP A 85 -1.22 8.63 6.68
CA ASP A 85 -2.04 9.61 5.94
C ASP A 85 -3.51 9.27 6.07
N ASN A 86 -4.35 10.29 5.99
CA ASN A 86 -5.80 10.10 5.91
C ASN A 86 -6.26 10.08 4.45
N HIS A 87 -5.72 9.15 3.68
CA HIS A 87 -6.16 8.96 2.32
C HIS A 87 -6.99 7.69 2.21
N HIS A 88 -7.85 7.66 1.23
CA HIS A 88 -8.71 6.52 0.94
C HIS A 88 -8.41 6.01 -0.46
N HIS A 89 -9.10 4.98 -0.89
CA HIS A 89 -8.84 4.36 -2.18
C HIS A 89 -10.13 4.25 -2.98
N VAL A 90 -10.01 4.37 -4.29
CA VAL A 90 -11.08 4.04 -5.22
C VAL A 90 -10.60 2.92 -6.13
N ILE A 91 -11.46 1.93 -6.36
CA ILE A 91 -11.13 0.74 -7.12
C ILE A 91 -12.10 0.60 -8.28
N CYS A 92 -11.56 0.39 -9.47
CA CYS A 92 -12.39 0.10 -10.63
C CYS A 92 -12.86 -1.34 -10.58
N ARG A 93 -14.17 -1.55 -10.62
CA ARG A 93 -14.75 -2.90 -10.59
C ARG A 93 -14.43 -3.71 -11.85
N ILE A 94 -14.07 -3.04 -12.93
CA ILE A 94 -13.87 -3.68 -14.23
C ILE A 94 -12.41 -4.09 -14.43
N CYS A 95 -11.48 -3.15 -14.32
CA CYS A 95 -10.06 -3.43 -14.56
C CYS A 95 -9.22 -3.63 -13.30
N GLY A 96 -9.78 -3.37 -12.12
CA GLY A 96 -9.06 -3.51 -10.85
C GLY A 96 -8.10 -2.38 -10.53
N ARG A 97 -8.02 -1.35 -11.38
CA ARG A 97 -7.15 -0.20 -11.12
C ARG A 97 -7.53 0.46 -9.81
N MET A 98 -6.51 0.83 -9.04
CA MET A 98 -6.68 1.50 -7.77
C MET A 98 -6.03 2.88 -7.82
N ALA A 99 -6.67 3.85 -7.19
CA ALA A 99 -6.11 5.19 -7.05
C ALA A 99 -6.31 5.68 -5.62
N ASP A 100 -5.45 6.58 -5.18
CA ASP A 100 -5.61 7.25 -3.90
C ASP A 100 -6.62 8.38 -4.02
N VAL A 101 -7.45 8.51 -3.01
CA VAL A 101 -8.42 9.60 -2.90
C VAL A 101 -8.22 10.26 -1.55
N ASP A 102 -7.90 11.52 -1.55
CA ASP A 102 -7.74 12.26 -0.30
C ASP A 102 -9.10 12.48 0.36
N CYS A 103 -9.09 12.71 1.67
CA CYS A 103 -10.31 13.11 2.36
C CYS A 103 -10.81 14.42 1.78
N ALA A 104 -11.88 14.36 1.04
CA ALA A 104 -12.39 15.52 0.31
C ALA A 104 -13.06 16.55 1.21
N VAL A 105 -13.60 16.12 2.32
CA VAL A 105 -14.44 16.98 3.17
C VAL A 105 -14.13 16.70 4.63
N GLY A 106 -13.95 17.77 5.37
CA GLY A 106 -13.83 17.70 6.81
C GLY A 106 -12.44 17.44 7.32
N SER A 107 -12.35 17.28 8.61
CA SER A 107 -11.10 17.03 9.31
C SER A 107 -10.93 15.53 9.57
N ALA A 108 -9.70 15.14 9.82
CA ALA A 108 -9.41 13.78 10.21
C ALA A 108 -9.82 13.52 11.67
N PRO A 109 -10.28 12.31 12.02
CA PRO A 109 -10.57 11.22 11.10
C PRO A 109 -11.79 11.54 10.23
N CYS A 110 -11.81 11.00 9.03
CA CYS A 110 -12.85 11.31 8.05
C CYS A 110 -14.24 10.88 8.50
N LEU A 111 -14.31 9.79 9.23
CA LEU A 111 -15.56 9.28 9.78
C LEU A 111 -15.33 8.89 11.24
N ARG A 112 -16.31 9.19 12.07
CA ARG A 112 -16.32 8.75 13.45
C ARG A 112 -17.31 7.61 13.59
N ALA A 113 -16.91 6.57 14.29
CA ALA A 113 -17.82 5.48 14.59
C ALA A 113 -18.93 5.99 15.52
N ALA A 114 -20.19 5.70 15.18
CA ALA A 114 -21.33 6.06 16.03
C ALA A 114 -21.28 5.31 17.35
N ASP A 115 -20.76 4.08 17.32
CA ASP A 115 -20.58 3.24 18.49
C ASP A 115 -19.26 2.54 18.36
N ASP A 116 -18.28 2.96 19.14
CA ASP A 116 -16.93 2.42 19.07
C ASP A 116 -16.75 1.09 19.80
N LYS A 117 -17.78 0.60 20.45
CA LYS A 117 -17.75 -0.65 21.19
C LYS A 117 -16.64 -0.72 22.26
N GLY A 118 -16.20 0.42 22.74
CA GLY A 118 -15.14 0.50 23.71
C GLY A 118 -13.72 0.46 23.13
N TYR A 119 -13.59 0.46 21.80
CA TYR A 119 -12.27 0.50 21.17
C TYR A 119 -11.74 1.93 21.09
N GLU A 120 -10.45 2.05 21.27
CA GLU A 120 -9.76 3.30 20.95
C GLU A 120 -9.42 3.26 19.47
N ILE A 121 -10.20 3.97 18.66
CA ILE A 121 -10.06 3.92 17.21
C ILE A 121 -9.01 4.94 16.78
N ASP A 122 -7.96 4.45 16.12
CA ASP A 122 -6.86 5.30 15.66
C ASP A 122 -6.84 5.52 14.15
N GLU A 123 -7.59 4.74 13.39
CA GLU A 123 -7.59 4.86 11.94
C GLU A 123 -8.93 4.43 11.36
N ALA A 124 -9.34 5.09 10.29
CA ALA A 124 -10.49 4.69 9.48
C ALA A 124 -10.06 4.64 8.02
N GLU A 125 -10.57 3.66 7.29
CA GLU A 125 -10.30 3.53 5.87
C GLU A 125 -11.60 3.41 5.12
N ILE A 126 -11.69 4.13 4.01
CA ILE A 126 -12.85 4.08 3.12
C ILE A 126 -12.39 3.58 1.76
N VAL A 127 -13.10 2.62 1.21
CA VAL A 127 -12.85 2.13 -0.14
C VAL A 127 -14.06 2.44 -0.99
N TYR A 128 -13.83 3.21 -2.05
CA TYR A 128 -14.88 3.51 -3.03
C TYR A 128 -14.77 2.52 -4.20
N TRP A 129 -15.90 2.07 -4.68
CA TRP A 129 -15.96 1.15 -5.81
C TRP A 129 -16.69 1.82 -6.96
N GLY A 130 -16.12 1.74 -8.16
CA GLY A 130 -16.73 2.38 -9.31
C GLY A 130 -16.11 1.90 -10.60
N ARG A 131 -16.13 2.74 -11.63
CA ARG A 131 -15.51 2.48 -12.91
C ARG A 131 -14.55 3.62 -13.23
N CYS A 132 -13.32 3.26 -13.61
CA CYS A 132 -12.33 4.27 -13.94
C CYS A 132 -12.67 5.00 -15.24
N PRO A 133 -12.07 6.17 -15.50
CA PRO A 133 -12.39 6.92 -16.73
C PRO A 133 -12.20 6.13 -18.01
N GLU A 134 -11.17 5.29 -18.07
CA GLU A 134 -10.95 4.46 -19.26
C GLU A 134 -12.05 3.42 -19.46
N CYS A 135 -12.47 2.75 -18.39
CA CYS A 135 -13.54 1.76 -18.46
C CYS A 135 -14.89 2.43 -18.76
N LEU A 136 -15.12 3.63 -18.24
CA LEU A 136 -16.32 4.38 -18.57
C LEU A 136 -16.41 4.68 -20.07
N SER A 137 -15.31 5.05 -20.69
CA SER A 137 -15.30 5.36 -22.13
C SER A 137 -15.41 4.11 -22.98
N GLN A 138 -15.02 2.94 -22.48
CA GLN A 138 -15.07 1.68 -23.21
C GLN A 138 -16.44 1.00 -23.17
N VAL A 139 -17.28 1.36 -22.22
CA VAL A 139 -18.59 0.70 -22.01
C VAL A 139 -19.69 1.28 -22.87
N ARG A 140 -19.37 2.08 -23.84
CA ARG A 140 -20.35 2.57 -24.79
C ARG A 140 -20.66 1.55 -25.88
N THR A 141 -21.82 1.09 -25.87
CA THR A 141 -22.36 0.31 -27.00
C THR A 141 -23.25 1.21 -27.84
#